data_56a28e6c6eb0ceee5460282fbc6be58c
#
_entry.id   56a28e6c6eb0ceee5460282fbc6be58c
#
_cell.length_a   1.000
_cell.length_b   1.000
_cell.length_c   1.000
_cell.angle_alpha   90.00
_cell.angle_beta   90.00
_cell.angle_gamma   90.00
#
_symmetry.space_group_name_H-M   'P 1'
#
loop_
_entity.id
_entity.type
_entity.pdbx_description
1 polymer ?
#
loop_
_entity_poly.entity_id
_entity_poly.type
_entity_poly.pdbx_seq_one_letter_code
_entity_poly.pdbx_strand_id
1 'polypeptide(L)'
;MFKESDQIEKFEPKVWLSSPTMHGEEFEFLKEAYETNWMSTVGKNINEVERMACEYIGCKYAVALSAGTASLHLAMKLAGIEAYGMPKVGHGALEGKKVFCSDMTFDATVNPVVYEGGEPVFIDTEYDTWNMDPVALEKAFEIY
;
A
#
# COMPACT_ATOMS: atom_id res chain seq x y z
N MET A 1 -18.83 -22.41 -1.68
CA MET A 1 -19.64 -22.19 -2.88
C MET A 1 -20.97 -21.61 -2.41
N PHE A 2 -21.21 -20.32 -2.67
CA PHE A 2 -22.48 -19.66 -2.31
C PHE A 2 -23.60 -20.26 -3.13
N LYS A 3 -24.72 -20.61 -2.48
CA LYS A 3 -25.91 -21.08 -3.20
C LYS A 3 -26.67 -19.85 -3.69
N GLU A 4 -27.03 -19.83 -4.97
CA GLU A 4 -27.81 -18.76 -5.62
C GLU A 4 -29.18 -18.47 -4.96
N SER A 5 -29.62 -19.34 -4.03
CA SER A 5 -30.92 -19.23 -3.37
C SER A 5 -30.96 -18.37 -2.11
N ASP A 6 -29.81 -17.90 -1.64
CA ASP A 6 -29.79 -17.10 -0.41
C ASP A 6 -30.08 -15.63 -0.77
N GLN A 7 -31.33 -15.23 -0.53
CA GLN A 7 -31.69 -13.81 -0.62
C GLN A 7 -30.97 -13.06 0.49
N ILE A 8 -29.80 -12.52 0.16
CA ILE A 8 -29.06 -11.63 1.06
C ILE A 8 -29.80 -10.30 1.09
N GLU A 9 -30.42 -9.98 2.23
CA GLU A 9 -31.02 -8.66 2.43
C GLU A 9 -29.90 -7.59 2.41
N LYS A 10 -30.17 -6.51 1.67
CA LYS A 10 -29.25 -5.39 1.62
C LYS A 10 -29.26 -4.65 2.96
N PHE A 11 -28.10 -4.28 3.44
CA PHE A 11 -28.01 -3.37 4.60
C PHE A 11 -28.61 -2.00 4.27
N GLU A 12 -29.47 -1.52 5.16
CA GLU A 12 -29.98 -0.16 5.11
C GLU A 12 -29.68 0.55 6.45
N PRO A 13 -28.86 1.59 6.46
CA PRO A 13 -28.20 2.25 5.32
C PRO A 13 -27.04 1.43 4.72
N LYS A 14 -26.67 1.75 3.49
CA LYS A 14 -25.54 1.09 2.80
C LYS A 14 -24.26 1.18 3.61
N VAL A 15 -23.64 0.03 3.86
CA VAL A 15 -22.31 -0.03 4.47
C VAL A 15 -21.24 0.14 3.38
N TRP A 16 -20.42 1.17 3.52
CA TRP A 16 -19.32 1.43 2.61
C TRP A 16 -18.06 0.71 3.08
N LEU A 17 -17.28 0.16 2.16
CA LEU A 17 -16.04 -0.53 2.46
C LEU A 17 -15.02 0.41 3.13
N SER A 18 -14.91 1.61 2.61
CA SER A 18 -13.99 2.62 3.12
C SER A 18 -14.60 4.00 2.87
N SER A 19 -14.85 4.72 3.94
CA SER A 19 -15.37 6.09 3.88
C SER A 19 -14.40 7.01 4.60
N PRO A 20 -14.00 8.15 4.00
CA PRO A 20 -13.16 9.11 4.71
C PRO A 20 -13.89 9.68 5.91
N THR A 21 -13.17 9.91 6.99
CA THR A 21 -13.67 10.55 8.21
C THR A 21 -12.97 11.89 8.38
N MET A 22 -13.78 12.95 8.51
CA MET A 22 -13.29 14.30 8.77
C MET A 22 -13.33 14.57 10.28
N HIS A 23 -12.29 15.21 10.81
CA HIS A 23 -12.13 15.49 12.23
C HIS A 23 -12.43 16.96 12.56
N GLY A 24 -12.57 17.82 11.54
CA GLY A 24 -13.00 19.21 11.64
C GLY A 24 -11.89 20.25 11.46
N GLU A 25 -10.63 19.86 11.53
CA GLU A 25 -9.50 20.77 11.41
C GLU A 25 -8.91 20.84 9.99
N GLU A 26 -9.27 19.92 9.10
CA GLU A 26 -8.70 19.77 7.75
C GLU A 26 -8.85 21.04 6.92
N PHE A 27 -9.99 21.73 7.09
CA PHE A 27 -10.25 22.95 6.34
C PHE A 27 -9.31 24.09 6.72
N GLU A 28 -8.91 24.20 7.98
CA GLU A 28 -7.96 25.23 8.44
C GLU A 28 -6.56 24.99 7.84
N PHE A 29 -6.09 23.75 7.80
CA PHE A 29 -4.83 23.41 7.14
C PHE A 29 -4.87 23.67 5.64
N LEU A 30 -5.99 23.36 4.99
CA LEU A 30 -6.19 23.63 3.57
C LEU A 30 -6.20 25.13 3.28
N LYS A 31 -6.88 25.91 4.11
CA LYS A 31 -6.94 27.38 4.04
C LYS A 31 -5.54 28.00 4.26
N GLU A 32 -4.80 27.57 5.27
CA GLU A 32 -3.41 28.00 5.52
C GLU A 32 -2.54 27.74 4.29
N ALA A 33 -2.60 26.54 3.73
CA ALA A 33 -1.82 26.20 2.55
C ALA A 33 -2.16 27.08 1.34
N TYR A 34 -3.43 27.39 1.16
CA TYR A 34 -3.90 28.28 0.09
C TYR A 34 -3.43 29.73 0.30
N GLU A 35 -3.63 30.29 1.49
CA GLU A 35 -3.25 31.67 1.82
C GLU A 35 -1.75 31.91 1.77
N THR A 36 -0.95 30.90 2.12
CA THR A 36 0.51 30.95 2.09
C THR A 36 1.13 30.53 0.76
N ASN A 37 0.29 30.12 -0.21
CA ASN A 37 0.69 29.61 -1.53
C ASN A 37 1.55 28.33 -1.47
N TRP A 38 1.42 27.53 -0.41
CA TRP A 38 2.09 26.23 -0.28
C TRP A 38 1.17 25.07 -0.67
N MET A 39 0.67 25.11 -1.90
CA MET A 39 -0.28 24.15 -2.48
C MET A 39 0.41 23.03 -3.30
N SER A 40 1.72 22.88 -3.18
CA SER A 40 2.52 21.94 -3.96
C SER A 40 3.10 20.83 -3.08
N THR A 41 4.11 20.12 -3.60
CA THR A 41 4.79 18.98 -2.97
C THR A 41 5.75 19.35 -1.84
N VAL A 42 5.92 20.62 -1.57
CA VAL A 42 6.72 21.15 -0.46
C VAL A 42 5.88 22.12 0.35
N GLY A 43 6.18 22.23 1.64
CA GLY A 43 5.49 23.15 2.53
C GLY A 43 5.49 22.67 3.97
N LYS A 44 5.05 23.58 4.86
CA LYS A 44 5.01 23.33 6.31
C LYS A 44 4.25 22.07 6.68
N ASN A 45 3.06 21.87 6.09
CA ASN A 45 2.18 20.75 6.44
C ASN A 45 2.79 19.39 6.05
N ILE A 46 3.44 19.30 4.89
CA ILE A 46 4.12 18.06 4.46
C ILE A 46 5.31 17.78 5.38
N ASN A 47 6.14 18.78 5.64
CA ASN A 47 7.29 18.64 6.53
C ASN A 47 6.87 18.20 7.95
N GLU A 48 5.74 18.71 8.44
CA GLU A 48 5.23 18.35 9.76
C GLU A 48 4.69 16.91 9.80
N VAL A 49 3.99 16.44 8.74
CA VAL A 49 3.55 15.05 8.62
C VAL A 49 4.75 14.10 8.63
N GLU A 50 5.80 14.41 7.87
CA GLU A 50 7.02 13.60 7.84
C GLU A 50 7.72 13.56 9.21
N ARG A 51 7.82 14.72 9.87
CA ARG A 51 8.39 14.84 11.21
C ARG A 51 7.60 14.00 12.24
N MET A 52 6.27 14.16 12.25
CA MET A 52 5.39 13.44 13.16
C MET A 52 5.43 11.94 12.90
N ALA A 53 5.47 11.50 11.64
CA ALA A 53 5.61 10.10 11.28
C ALA A 53 6.92 9.51 11.82
N CYS A 54 8.04 10.24 11.71
CA CYS A 54 9.31 9.82 12.28
C CYS A 54 9.23 9.65 13.80
N GLU A 55 8.62 10.60 14.50
CA GLU A 55 8.47 10.53 15.96
C GLU A 55 7.55 9.39 16.39
N TYR A 56 6.40 9.25 15.73
CA TYR A 56 5.40 8.24 16.09
C TYR A 56 5.87 6.80 15.85
N ILE A 57 6.56 6.57 14.74
CA ILE A 57 7.04 5.24 14.34
C ILE A 57 8.42 4.94 14.94
N GLY A 58 9.19 5.97 15.32
CA GLY A 58 10.57 5.83 15.78
C GLY A 58 11.57 5.59 14.65
N CYS A 59 11.25 6.00 13.43
CA CYS A 59 12.14 5.90 12.27
C CYS A 59 12.95 7.18 12.07
N LYS A 60 14.10 7.06 11.37
CA LYS A 60 15.00 8.19 11.14
C LYS A 60 14.48 9.15 10.06
N TYR A 61 13.78 8.63 9.07
CA TYR A 61 13.28 9.38 7.92
C TYR A 61 11.88 8.93 7.56
N ALA A 62 11.06 9.85 7.10
CA ALA A 62 9.77 9.61 6.47
C ALA A 62 9.64 10.48 5.23
N VAL A 63 8.93 9.99 4.22
CA VAL A 63 8.66 10.73 2.98
C VAL A 63 7.18 10.61 2.66
N ALA A 64 6.51 11.75 2.56
CA ALA A 64 5.11 11.81 2.17
C ALA A 64 4.99 11.64 0.65
N LEU A 65 4.12 10.73 0.23
CA LEU A 65 3.83 10.46 -1.18
C LEU A 65 2.34 10.66 -1.47
N SER A 66 2.00 10.86 -2.73
CA SER A 66 0.63 11.21 -3.15
C SER A 66 -0.39 10.08 -2.98
N ALA A 67 0.07 8.84 -2.87
CA ALA A 67 -0.79 7.66 -2.75
C ALA A 67 -0.05 6.47 -2.12
N GLY A 68 -0.80 5.56 -1.49
CA GLY A 68 -0.26 4.31 -0.97
C GLY A 68 0.40 3.44 -2.04
N THR A 69 -0.15 3.43 -3.25
CA THR A 69 0.46 2.75 -4.41
C THR A 69 1.87 3.27 -4.71
N ALA A 70 2.06 4.59 -4.66
CA ALA A 70 3.37 5.21 -4.87
C ALA A 70 4.35 4.84 -3.76
N SER A 71 3.86 4.75 -2.52
CA SER A 71 4.66 4.33 -1.36
C SER A 71 5.11 2.88 -1.48
N LEU A 72 4.20 1.99 -1.85
CA LEU A 72 4.51 0.57 -2.11
C LEU A 72 5.50 0.42 -3.27
N HIS A 73 5.32 1.17 -4.36
CA HIS A 73 6.24 1.13 -5.50
C HIS A 73 7.66 1.55 -5.10
N LEU A 74 7.79 2.66 -4.36
CA LEU A 74 9.11 3.10 -3.88
C LEU A 74 9.73 2.08 -2.91
N ALA A 75 8.93 1.52 -1.98
CA ALA A 75 9.41 0.49 -1.05
C ALA A 75 9.88 -0.77 -1.77
N MET A 76 9.11 -1.27 -2.74
CA MET A 76 9.48 -2.43 -3.56
C MET A 76 10.76 -2.20 -4.35
N LYS A 77 10.89 -1.03 -4.94
CA LYS A 77 12.10 -0.62 -5.66
C LYS A 77 13.33 -0.58 -4.76
N LEU A 78 13.22 0.04 -3.58
CA LEU A 78 14.31 0.13 -2.62
C LEU A 78 14.70 -1.27 -2.09
N ALA A 79 13.73 -2.10 -1.73
CA ALA A 79 13.97 -3.47 -1.29
C ALA A 79 14.64 -4.31 -2.38
N GLY A 80 14.20 -4.18 -3.63
CA GLY A 80 14.83 -4.85 -4.77
C GLY A 80 16.28 -4.40 -5.01
N ILE A 81 16.55 -3.11 -4.91
CA ILE A 81 17.90 -2.55 -5.03
C ILE A 81 18.80 -3.04 -3.89
N GLU A 82 18.30 -3.07 -2.66
CA GLU A 82 19.05 -3.56 -1.51
C GLU A 82 19.38 -5.05 -1.66
N ALA A 83 18.42 -5.86 -2.09
CA ALA A 83 18.58 -7.31 -2.19
C ALA A 83 19.40 -7.75 -3.41
N TYR A 84 19.30 -7.05 -4.55
CA TYR A 84 19.82 -7.51 -5.84
C TYR A 84 20.76 -6.51 -6.53
N GLY A 85 20.94 -5.32 -5.95
CA GLY A 85 21.73 -4.24 -6.53
C GLY A 85 20.95 -3.35 -7.50
N MET A 86 21.63 -2.31 -7.99
CA MET A 86 21.00 -1.36 -8.93
C MET A 86 20.61 -2.03 -10.24
N PRO A 87 19.38 -1.89 -10.71
CA PRO A 87 18.94 -2.40 -12.00
C PRO A 87 19.65 -1.67 -13.14
N LYS A 88 19.75 -2.32 -14.30
CA LYS A 88 20.19 -1.67 -15.53
C LYS A 88 19.19 -0.60 -15.96
N VAL A 89 19.65 0.38 -16.72
CA VAL A 89 18.77 1.42 -17.28
C VAL A 89 17.65 0.78 -18.11
N GLY A 90 16.41 1.15 -17.83
CA GLY A 90 15.22 0.59 -18.49
C GLY A 90 14.71 -0.73 -17.90
N HIS A 91 15.31 -1.23 -16.81
CA HIS A 91 14.88 -2.44 -16.11
C HIS A 91 14.35 -2.11 -14.70
N GLY A 92 13.43 -2.94 -14.19
CA GLY A 92 12.94 -2.84 -12.82
C GLY A 92 13.84 -3.53 -11.81
N ALA A 93 13.72 -3.15 -10.55
CA ALA A 93 14.54 -3.70 -9.46
C ALA A 93 14.17 -5.14 -9.08
N LEU A 94 13.03 -5.65 -9.55
CA LEU A 94 12.51 -6.98 -9.28
C LEU A 94 12.47 -7.87 -10.52
N GLU A 95 13.14 -7.50 -11.61
CA GLU A 95 13.08 -8.23 -12.87
C GLU A 95 13.47 -9.71 -12.68
N GLY A 96 12.56 -10.62 -13.09
CA GLY A 96 12.72 -12.06 -12.94
C GLY A 96 12.67 -12.57 -11.51
N LYS A 97 12.20 -11.76 -10.56
CA LYS A 97 12.02 -12.14 -9.16
C LYS A 97 10.54 -12.40 -8.85
N LYS A 98 10.30 -13.36 -7.96
CA LYS A 98 8.97 -13.65 -7.44
C LYS A 98 8.72 -12.87 -6.15
N VAL A 99 7.50 -12.36 -6.00
CA VAL A 99 7.07 -11.66 -4.79
C VAL A 99 5.76 -12.27 -4.32
N PHE A 100 5.73 -12.75 -3.09
CA PHE A 100 4.53 -13.30 -2.49
C PHE A 100 3.59 -12.18 -2.07
N CYS A 101 2.35 -12.25 -2.54
CA CYS A 101 1.31 -11.26 -2.34
C CYS A 101 0.05 -11.93 -1.81
N SER A 102 -0.66 -11.29 -0.88
CA SER A 102 -1.99 -11.75 -0.52
C SER A 102 -2.93 -11.65 -1.73
N ASP A 103 -3.82 -12.62 -1.92
CA ASP A 103 -4.85 -12.58 -2.96
C ASP A 103 -6.07 -11.75 -2.55
N MET A 104 -6.35 -11.67 -1.24
CA MET A 104 -7.40 -10.80 -0.71
C MET A 104 -6.83 -9.43 -0.35
N THR A 105 -6.63 -8.60 -1.36
CA THR A 105 -6.06 -7.27 -1.18
C THR A 105 -6.54 -6.32 -2.27
N PHE A 106 -6.29 -5.03 -2.09
CA PHE A 106 -6.44 -4.04 -3.15
C PHE A 106 -5.33 -4.24 -4.20
N ASP A 107 -5.64 -4.06 -5.48
CA ASP A 107 -4.71 -4.28 -6.59
C ASP A 107 -3.40 -3.49 -6.47
N ALA A 108 -3.44 -2.34 -5.79
CA ALA A 108 -2.26 -1.54 -5.49
C ALA A 108 -1.16 -2.28 -4.71
N THR A 109 -1.48 -3.38 -4.04
CA THR A 109 -0.48 -4.24 -3.39
C THR A 109 0.36 -5.00 -4.41
N VAL A 110 -0.21 -5.34 -5.55
CA VAL A 110 0.40 -6.20 -6.58
C VAL A 110 1.01 -5.40 -7.73
N ASN A 111 0.35 -4.31 -8.13
CA ASN A 111 0.78 -3.48 -9.26
C ASN A 111 2.26 -3.05 -9.19
N PRO A 112 2.79 -2.59 -8.04
CA PRO A 112 4.19 -2.20 -7.92
C PRO A 112 5.20 -3.32 -8.18
N VAL A 113 4.84 -4.57 -7.89
CA VAL A 113 5.66 -5.74 -8.22
C VAL A 113 5.85 -5.82 -9.74
N VAL A 114 4.75 -5.69 -10.47
CA VAL A 114 4.76 -5.73 -11.95
C VAL A 114 5.49 -4.52 -12.53
N TYR A 115 5.33 -3.33 -11.93
CA TYR A 115 6.04 -2.11 -12.38
C TYR A 115 7.57 -2.27 -12.30
N GLU A 116 8.06 -3.00 -11.31
CA GLU A 116 9.50 -3.30 -11.16
C GLU A 116 9.92 -4.60 -11.85
N GLY A 117 9.07 -5.16 -12.72
CA GLY A 117 9.38 -6.36 -13.54
C GLY A 117 9.36 -7.67 -12.77
N GLY A 118 8.81 -7.67 -11.55
CA GLY A 118 8.63 -8.87 -10.74
C GLY A 118 7.40 -9.69 -11.16
N GLU A 119 7.36 -10.93 -10.73
CA GLU A 119 6.25 -11.86 -10.91
C GLU A 119 5.51 -12.01 -9.57
N PRO A 120 4.27 -11.54 -9.44
CA PRO A 120 3.49 -11.75 -8.22
C PRO A 120 3.06 -13.21 -8.11
N VAL A 121 3.24 -13.79 -6.94
CA VAL A 121 2.73 -15.11 -6.55
C VAL A 121 1.67 -14.90 -5.48
N PHE A 122 0.45 -15.26 -5.80
CA PHE A 122 -0.68 -15.06 -4.89
C PHE A 122 -0.73 -16.14 -3.83
N ILE A 123 -0.87 -15.70 -2.58
CA ILE A 123 -1.02 -16.55 -1.40
C ILE A 123 -2.42 -16.35 -0.86
N ASP A 124 -3.13 -17.46 -0.68
CA ASP A 124 -4.51 -17.48 -0.18
C ASP A 124 -4.61 -16.95 1.26
N THR A 125 -5.81 -16.58 1.66
CA THR A 125 -6.14 -16.12 3.02
C THR A 125 -6.57 -17.28 3.91
N GLU A 126 -6.28 -17.19 5.20
CA GLU A 126 -6.87 -18.06 6.20
C GLU A 126 -8.23 -17.53 6.67
N TYR A 127 -9.08 -18.41 7.23
CA TYR A 127 -10.49 -18.09 7.49
C TYR A 127 -10.76 -17.30 8.78
N ASP A 128 -9.83 -17.30 9.73
CA ASP A 128 -10.07 -16.69 11.05
C ASP A 128 -9.91 -15.17 11.01
N THR A 129 -8.88 -14.69 10.35
CA THR A 129 -8.53 -13.24 10.31
C THR A 129 -8.62 -12.64 8.92
N TRP A 130 -8.77 -13.46 7.87
CA TRP A 130 -8.73 -13.06 6.46
C TRP A 130 -7.38 -12.45 6.02
N ASN A 131 -6.34 -12.72 6.76
CA ASN A 131 -4.97 -12.37 6.38
C ASN A 131 -4.33 -13.50 5.56
N MET A 132 -3.16 -13.24 4.99
CA MET A 132 -2.39 -14.24 4.25
C MET A 132 -2.18 -15.49 5.10
N ASP A 133 -2.49 -16.67 4.55
CA ASP A 133 -2.31 -17.96 5.23
C ASP A 133 -0.82 -18.30 5.38
N PRO A 134 -0.30 -18.40 6.61
CA PRO A 134 1.11 -18.74 6.83
C PRO A 134 1.48 -20.15 6.33
N VAL A 135 0.53 -21.09 6.31
CA VAL A 135 0.76 -22.46 5.81
C VAL A 135 0.86 -22.45 4.29
N ALA A 136 0.02 -21.66 3.61
CA ALA A 136 0.10 -21.48 2.16
C ALA A 136 1.39 -20.76 1.77
N LEU A 137 1.81 -19.76 2.56
CA LEU A 137 3.08 -19.04 2.35
C LEU A 137 4.29 -19.99 2.53
N GLU A 138 4.32 -20.83 3.55
CA GLU A 138 5.38 -21.81 3.76
C GLU A 138 5.51 -22.76 2.57
N LYS A 139 4.38 -23.28 2.06
CA LYS A 139 4.38 -24.10 0.84
C LYS A 139 4.89 -23.35 -0.39
N ALA A 140 4.59 -22.05 -0.50
CA ALA A 140 5.08 -21.26 -1.62
C ALA A 140 6.61 -21.16 -1.61
N PHE A 141 7.25 -21.04 -0.44
CA PHE A 141 8.72 -21.07 -0.32
C PHE A 141 9.33 -22.43 -0.69
N GLU A 142 8.58 -23.53 -0.63
CA GLU A 142 9.03 -24.85 -1.06
C GLU A 142 8.95 -25.02 -2.58
N ILE A 143 8.02 -24.29 -3.24
CA ILE A 143 7.71 -24.44 -4.67
C ILE A 143 8.54 -23.46 -5.51
N TYR A 144 8.79 -22.26 -5.01
CA TYR A 144 9.40 -21.13 -5.72
C TYR A 144 10.74 -20.70 -5.13
#